data_2918e39561c681a74df90c0655e450ee
#
_entry.id   2918e39561c681a74df90c0655e450ee
#
_cell.length_a   1.000
_cell.length_b   1.000
_cell.length_c   1.000
_cell.angle_alpha   90.00
_cell.angle_beta   90.00
_cell.angle_gamma   90.00
#
_symmetry.space_group_name_H-M   'P 1'
#
loop_
_entity.id
_entity.type
_entity.pdbx_description
1 polymer ?
#
loop_
_entity_poly.entity_id
_entity_poly.type
_entity_poly.pdbx_seq_one_letter_code
_entity_poly.pdbx_strand_id
1 'polypeptide(L)'
;YLLYFLMAKNIRPYLDHYPDIDTSCYIDEMSVVIGDVKLAENVSVWPFAVIRGDVNSIQIGRNSNVQDHCMLHVSHKNQSKPNGSPLVIGDDVTVGHHVTLHGCTIGSRVLIGINTVVLDDVIIEDDVMIGAGSLVPPRKVLKSGYLYVGSPVQQVRPLTDKEKAFLPYSAQNYVKVSDNYK
;
A
#
# COMPACT_ATOMS: atom_id res chain seq x y z
N TYR A 1 4.05 -29.29 -16.18
CA TYR A 1 2.68 -29.52 -15.65
C TYR A 1 2.65 -29.57 -14.12
N LEU A 2 3.73 -29.96 -13.42
CA LEU A 2 3.76 -30.06 -11.95
C LEU A 2 3.95 -28.69 -11.25
N LEU A 3 4.61 -27.72 -11.89
CA LEU A 3 4.82 -26.36 -11.33
C LEU A 3 3.52 -25.53 -11.26
N TYR A 4 2.54 -25.84 -12.10
CA TYR A 4 1.25 -25.11 -12.11
C TYR A 4 0.36 -25.44 -10.90
N PHE A 5 0.63 -26.55 -10.22
CA PHE A 5 -0.14 -27.00 -9.05
C PHE A 5 0.35 -26.41 -7.71
N LEU A 6 1.52 -25.77 -7.71
CA LEU A 6 2.18 -25.23 -6.51
C LEU A 6 2.07 -23.70 -6.33
N MET A 7 1.51 -23.01 -7.31
CA MET A 7 1.22 -21.58 -7.11
C MET A 7 -0.10 -21.43 -6.37
N ALA A 8 -0.07 -20.82 -5.22
CA ALA A 8 -1.28 -20.41 -4.51
C ALA A 8 -2.16 -19.63 -5.49
N LYS A 9 -3.44 -20.04 -5.65
CA LYS A 9 -4.36 -19.44 -6.64
C LYS A 9 -4.55 -17.94 -6.47
N ASN A 10 -4.23 -17.43 -5.30
CA ASN A 10 -4.34 -16.02 -4.93
C ASN A 10 -3.12 -15.18 -5.36
N ILE A 11 -1.95 -15.79 -5.63
CA ILE A 11 -0.77 -15.13 -6.21
C ILE A 11 -0.66 -15.63 -7.65
N ARG A 12 -0.80 -14.73 -8.64
CA ARG A 12 -0.82 -15.13 -10.04
C ARG A 12 -0.26 -14.07 -10.98
N PRO A 13 0.31 -14.48 -12.12
CA PRO A 13 0.78 -13.56 -13.14
C PRO A 13 -0.38 -12.84 -13.86
N TYR A 14 -0.04 -11.73 -14.48
CA TYR A 14 -0.81 -11.13 -15.57
C TYR A 14 0.09 -10.99 -16.79
N LEU A 15 -0.26 -11.64 -17.90
CA LEU A 15 0.61 -11.83 -19.06
C LEU A 15 1.97 -12.39 -18.63
N ASP A 16 3.07 -11.71 -18.96
CA ASP A 16 4.43 -12.13 -18.63
C ASP A 16 4.96 -11.52 -17.31
N HIS A 17 4.12 -10.80 -16.57
CA HIS A 17 4.47 -10.19 -15.29
C HIS A 17 4.06 -11.08 -14.13
N TYR A 18 5.04 -11.48 -13.32
CA TYR A 18 4.86 -12.31 -12.11
C TYR A 18 5.12 -11.47 -10.87
N PRO A 19 4.34 -11.63 -9.78
CA PRO A 19 4.68 -11.00 -8.51
C PRO A 19 6.05 -11.42 -8.00
N ASP A 20 6.89 -10.44 -7.66
CA ASP A 20 8.20 -10.59 -7.02
C ASP A 20 8.03 -10.33 -5.52
N ILE A 21 8.00 -11.41 -4.73
CA ILE A 21 7.64 -11.37 -3.31
C ILE A 21 8.82 -11.92 -2.49
N ASP A 22 9.36 -11.10 -1.58
CA ASP A 22 10.39 -11.55 -0.66
C ASP A 22 9.88 -12.70 0.23
N THR A 23 10.76 -13.66 0.52
CA THR A 23 10.42 -14.88 1.27
C THR A 23 10.00 -14.61 2.73
N SER A 24 10.34 -13.46 3.28
CA SER A 24 9.93 -13.02 4.61
C SER A 24 8.51 -12.44 4.68
N CYS A 25 7.86 -12.23 3.53
CA CYS A 25 6.50 -11.70 3.48
C CYS A 25 5.46 -12.65 4.07
N TYR A 26 4.38 -12.08 4.60
CA TYR A 26 3.15 -12.79 4.92
C TYR A 26 2.07 -12.41 3.90
N ILE A 27 1.55 -13.39 3.19
CA ILE A 27 0.45 -13.20 2.23
C ILE A 27 -0.69 -14.13 2.64
N ASP A 28 -1.77 -13.56 3.15
CA ASP A 28 -2.94 -14.33 3.55
C ASP A 28 -3.55 -15.08 2.35
N GLU A 29 -3.98 -16.32 2.55
CA GLU A 29 -4.54 -17.16 1.48
C GLU A 29 -5.83 -16.61 0.86
N MET A 30 -6.56 -15.77 1.59
CA MET A 30 -7.77 -15.09 1.12
C MET A 30 -7.47 -13.73 0.47
N SER A 31 -6.22 -13.27 0.47
CA SER A 31 -5.79 -12.07 -0.26
C SER A 31 -5.48 -12.40 -1.72
N VAL A 32 -5.34 -11.39 -2.57
CA VAL A 32 -5.04 -11.57 -4.00
C VAL A 32 -3.91 -10.65 -4.43
N VAL A 33 -2.85 -11.21 -5.04
CA VAL A 33 -1.71 -10.48 -5.60
C VAL A 33 -1.53 -10.85 -7.07
N ILE A 34 -1.62 -9.87 -7.99
CA ILE A 34 -1.65 -10.11 -9.44
C ILE A 34 -0.67 -9.22 -10.19
N GLY A 35 0.10 -9.80 -11.11
CA GLY A 35 0.84 -9.08 -12.15
C GLY A 35 2.16 -8.45 -11.66
N ASP A 36 2.47 -7.25 -12.16
CA ASP A 36 3.71 -6.51 -11.87
C ASP A 36 3.66 -5.90 -10.47
N VAL A 37 3.89 -6.75 -9.47
CA VAL A 37 3.87 -6.38 -8.05
C VAL A 37 5.18 -6.79 -7.42
N LYS A 38 5.86 -5.86 -6.74
CA LYS A 38 7.05 -6.12 -5.94
C LYS A 38 6.79 -5.85 -4.46
N LEU A 39 6.98 -6.86 -3.62
CA LEU A 39 6.88 -6.78 -2.16
C LEU A 39 8.26 -7.00 -1.54
N ALA A 40 8.77 -5.99 -0.81
CA ALA A 40 10.04 -6.07 -0.11
C ALA A 40 9.93 -6.87 1.20
N GLU A 41 11.04 -6.97 1.94
CA GLU A 41 11.13 -7.78 3.16
C GLU A 41 10.05 -7.40 4.20
N ASN A 42 9.51 -8.41 4.86
CA ASN A 42 8.53 -8.31 5.96
C ASN A 42 7.21 -7.59 5.58
N VAL A 43 6.89 -7.46 4.31
CA VAL A 43 5.56 -6.95 3.91
C VAL A 43 4.51 -7.97 4.33
N SER A 44 3.38 -7.49 4.88
CA SER A 44 2.23 -8.33 5.19
C SER A 44 0.97 -7.88 4.47
N VAL A 45 0.28 -8.84 3.84
CA VAL A 45 -0.96 -8.64 3.09
C VAL A 45 -2.05 -9.47 3.75
N TRP A 46 -3.07 -8.82 4.24
CA TRP A 46 -4.09 -9.36 5.14
C TRP A 46 -5.35 -9.82 4.39
N PRO A 47 -6.27 -10.56 5.06
CA PRO A 47 -7.41 -11.16 4.40
C PRO A 47 -8.21 -10.22 3.50
N PHE A 48 -8.60 -10.70 2.33
CA PHE A 48 -9.42 -10.00 1.32
C PHE A 48 -8.79 -8.73 0.74
N ALA A 49 -7.53 -8.43 1.02
CA ALA A 49 -6.81 -7.38 0.33
C ALA A 49 -6.52 -7.78 -1.13
N VAL A 50 -6.66 -6.84 -2.06
CA VAL A 50 -6.38 -7.04 -3.50
C VAL A 50 -5.28 -6.08 -3.93
N ILE A 51 -4.19 -6.63 -4.44
CA ILE A 51 -3.06 -5.90 -5.02
C ILE A 51 -2.95 -6.30 -6.49
N ARG A 52 -3.33 -5.41 -7.41
CA ARG A 52 -3.42 -5.73 -8.83
C ARG A 52 -2.60 -4.78 -9.70
N GLY A 53 -1.41 -5.23 -10.11
CA GLY A 53 -0.49 -4.56 -11.03
C GLY A 53 -0.60 -5.12 -12.45
N ASP A 54 -1.76 -4.98 -13.09
CA ASP A 54 -2.03 -5.52 -14.43
C ASP A 54 -1.70 -4.55 -15.56
N VAL A 55 -1.95 -3.25 -15.36
CA VAL A 55 -1.73 -2.23 -16.40
C VAL A 55 -0.58 -1.27 -16.07
N ASN A 56 0.03 -1.41 -14.89
CA ASN A 56 1.23 -0.71 -14.44
C ASN A 56 1.80 -1.43 -13.21
N SER A 57 2.93 -0.97 -12.67
CA SER A 57 3.62 -1.59 -11.55
C SER A 57 3.14 -1.12 -10.17
N ILE A 58 3.22 -2.03 -9.20
CA ILE A 58 3.04 -1.75 -7.77
C ILE A 58 4.31 -2.15 -7.02
N GLN A 59 4.84 -1.27 -6.18
CA GLN A 59 5.99 -1.55 -5.33
C GLN A 59 5.66 -1.21 -3.87
N ILE A 60 5.95 -2.12 -2.95
CA ILE A 60 5.70 -1.93 -1.52
C ILE A 60 7.01 -2.16 -0.76
N GLY A 61 7.44 -1.14 -0.03
CA GLY A 61 8.67 -1.13 0.76
C GLY A 61 8.59 -1.97 2.04
N ARG A 62 9.74 -2.17 2.66
CA ARG A 62 9.95 -3.06 3.80
C ARG A 62 9.05 -2.75 4.98
N ASN A 63 8.68 -3.80 5.74
CA ASN A 63 7.89 -3.75 6.97
C ASN A 63 6.50 -3.13 6.80
N SER A 64 6.07 -2.80 5.57
CA SER A 64 4.76 -2.20 5.32
C SER A 64 3.66 -3.26 5.37
N ASN A 65 2.45 -2.85 5.78
CA ASN A 65 1.30 -3.74 5.85
C ASN A 65 0.12 -3.20 5.05
N VAL A 66 -0.59 -4.12 4.39
CA VAL A 66 -1.82 -3.84 3.65
C VAL A 66 -2.93 -4.63 4.32
N GLN A 67 -3.74 -3.94 5.10
CA GLN A 67 -4.72 -4.59 5.97
C GLN A 67 -5.96 -5.07 5.20
N ASP A 68 -6.86 -5.70 5.93
CA ASP A 68 -8.02 -6.40 5.38
C ASP A 68 -8.87 -5.52 4.47
N HIS A 69 -9.36 -6.11 3.38
CA HIS A 69 -10.24 -5.48 2.39
C HIS A 69 -9.65 -4.25 1.69
N CYS A 70 -8.34 -4.02 1.72
CA CYS A 70 -7.71 -2.96 0.95
C CYS A 70 -7.75 -3.25 -0.55
N MET A 71 -7.86 -2.18 -1.36
CA MET A 71 -7.77 -2.25 -2.82
C MET A 71 -6.61 -1.39 -3.32
N LEU A 72 -5.59 -2.01 -3.90
CA LEU A 72 -4.42 -1.36 -4.48
C LEU A 72 -4.42 -1.58 -5.99
N HIS A 73 -4.47 -0.50 -6.74
CA HIS A 73 -4.49 -0.55 -8.20
C HIS A 73 -3.74 0.62 -8.85
N VAL A 74 -3.66 0.65 -10.15
CA VAL A 74 -2.80 1.52 -10.95
C VAL A 74 -3.51 2.02 -12.20
N SER A 75 -3.03 3.11 -12.81
CA SER A 75 -3.53 3.59 -14.10
C SER A 75 -2.57 3.23 -15.23
N HIS A 76 -3.14 2.85 -16.38
CA HIS A 76 -2.42 2.44 -17.56
C HIS A 76 -1.67 3.60 -18.23
N LYS A 77 -0.66 3.24 -19.00
CA LYS A 77 0.08 4.16 -19.88
C LYS A 77 -0.78 4.54 -21.07
N ASN A 78 -0.79 5.81 -21.44
CA ASN A 78 -1.50 6.30 -22.62
C ASN A 78 -0.76 7.48 -23.25
N GLN A 79 -1.27 7.99 -24.37
CA GLN A 79 -0.59 9.05 -25.13
C GLN A 79 -0.41 10.35 -24.32
N SER A 80 -1.39 10.73 -23.50
CA SER A 80 -1.32 11.93 -22.65
C SER A 80 -0.51 11.71 -21.39
N LYS A 81 -0.32 10.45 -20.98
CA LYS A 81 0.42 10.03 -19.76
C LYS A 81 1.25 8.80 -20.07
N PRO A 82 2.45 8.96 -20.68
CA PRO A 82 3.28 7.84 -21.15
C PRO A 82 3.73 6.86 -20.05
N ASN A 83 3.82 7.30 -18.80
CA ASN A 83 4.18 6.45 -17.66
C ASN A 83 2.94 5.89 -16.92
N GLY A 84 1.73 6.34 -17.25
CA GLY A 84 0.55 6.04 -16.45
C GLY A 84 0.68 6.57 -15.02
N SER A 85 0.01 5.90 -14.06
CA SER A 85 0.19 6.13 -12.63
C SER A 85 0.52 4.82 -11.94
N PRO A 86 1.80 4.51 -11.71
CA PRO A 86 2.20 3.39 -10.87
C PRO A 86 1.84 3.66 -9.41
N LEU A 87 1.83 2.62 -8.59
CA LEU A 87 1.69 2.73 -7.14
C LEU A 87 3.02 2.41 -6.47
N VAL A 88 3.53 3.36 -5.69
CA VAL A 88 4.76 3.19 -4.92
C VAL A 88 4.49 3.47 -3.46
N ILE A 89 4.81 2.52 -2.60
CA ILE A 89 4.69 2.63 -1.14
C ILE A 89 6.08 2.43 -0.54
N GLY A 90 6.50 3.38 0.30
CA GLY A 90 7.80 3.34 1.00
C GLY A 90 7.85 2.31 2.13
N ASP A 91 8.88 2.42 2.96
CA ASP A 91 9.13 1.55 4.10
C ASP A 91 8.29 1.95 5.33
N ASP A 92 7.98 0.98 6.19
CA ASP A 92 7.28 1.19 7.47
C ASP A 92 5.91 1.91 7.30
N VAL A 93 5.15 1.56 6.27
CA VAL A 93 3.83 2.14 5.99
C VAL A 93 2.73 1.23 6.53
N THR A 94 1.78 1.82 7.28
CA THR A 94 0.55 1.14 7.70
C THR A 94 -0.61 1.57 6.81
N VAL A 95 -1.13 0.64 6.00
CA VAL A 95 -2.34 0.84 5.19
C VAL A 95 -3.51 0.20 5.94
N GLY A 96 -4.33 1.01 6.58
CA GLY A 96 -5.46 0.58 7.42
C GLY A 96 -6.55 -0.15 6.64
N HIS A 97 -7.43 -0.86 7.36
CA HIS A 97 -8.51 -1.66 6.77
C HIS A 97 -9.36 -0.85 5.78
N HIS A 98 -9.83 -1.48 4.70
CA HIS A 98 -10.71 -0.89 3.67
C HIS A 98 -10.13 0.33 2.94
N VAL A 99 -8.81 0.55 2.96
CA VAL A 99 -8.18 1.65 2.23
C VAL A 99 -8.15 1.33 0.73
N THR A 100 -8.43 2.34 -0.09
CA THR A 100 -8.23 2.28 -1.54
C THR A 100 -7.06 3.17 -1.93
N LEU A 101 -6.04 2.59 -2.56
CA LEU A 101 -4.91 3.30 -3.15
C LEU A 101 -4.91 3.11 -4.65
N HIS A 102 -4.91 4.18 -5.41
CA HIS A 102 -4.92 4.12 -6.87
C HIS A 102 -3.86 5.05 -7.45
N GLY A 103 -2.83 4.46 -8.09
CA GLY A 103 -1.81 5.17 -8.86
C GLY A 103 -1.13 6.34 -8.15
N CYS A 104 -0.65 6.16 -6.92
CA CYS A 104 -0.08 7.22 -6.08
C CYS A 104 1.32 6.85 -5.57
N THR A 105 2.03 7.83 -5.04
CA THR A 105 3.33 7.67 -4.37
C THR A 105 3.21 8.00 -2.90
N ILE A 106 3.60 7.06 -2.05
CA ILE A 106 3.55 7.16 -0.59
C ILE A 106 4.98 6.99 -0.07
N GLY A 107 5.46 7.96 0.68
CA GLY A 107 6.75 7.92 1.36
C GLY A 107 6.81 6.89 2.48
N SER A 108 7.84 6.97 3.29
CA SER A 108 8.08 6.06 4.41
C SER A 108 7.48 6.57 5.73
N ARG A 109 7.21 5.66 6.67
CA ARG A 109 6.63 6.00 7.99
C ARG A 109 5.33 6.79 7.85
N VAL A 110 4.42 6.26 7.04
CA VAL A 110 3.09 6.83 6.81
C VAL A 110 2.03 5.93 7.40
N LEU A 111 1.04 6.52 8.05
CA LEU A 111 -0.16 5.82 8.49
C LEU A 111 -1.37 6.33 7.70
N ILE A 112 -2.01 5.43 6.97
CA ILE A 112 -3.24 5.70 6.23
C ILE A 112 -4.41 5.11 7.02
N GLY A 113 -5.24 5.98 7.57
CA GLY A 113 -6.36 5.58 8.42
C GLY A 113 -7.41 4.76 7.68
N ILE A 114 -8.15 3.96 8.44
CA ILE A 114 -9.20 3.05 7.95
C ILE A 114 -10.17 3.75 7.00
N ASN A 115 -10.55 3.07 5.91
CA ASN A 115 -11.55 3.54 4.92
C ASN A 115 -11.15 4.85 4.20
N THR A 116 -9.86 5.12 4.07
CA THR A 116 -9.32 6.25 3.30
C THR A 116 -9.25 5.91 1.82
N VAL A 117 -9.48 6.89 0.96
CA VAL A 117 -9.31 6.77 -0.50
C VAL A 117 -8.22 7.75 -0.96
N VAL A 118 -7.20 7.23 -1.65
CA VAL A 118 -6.09 8.01 -2.23
C VAL A 118 -6.08 7.77 -3.74
N LEU A 119 -6.18 8.85 -4.52
CA LEU A 119 -6.36 8.78 -5.97
C LEU A 119 -5.07 9.10 -6.74
N ASP A 120 -5.17 9.04 -8.08
CA ASP A 120 -4.03 9.12 -9.01
C ASP A 120 -3.15 10.34 -8.80
N ASP A 121 -1.84 10.11 -8.92
CA ASP A 121 -0.80 11.14 -8.87
C ASP A 121 -0.71 11.90 -7.55
N VAL A 122 -1.33 11.39 -6.50
CA VAL A 122 -1.10 11.88 -5.15
C VAL A 122 0.33 11.57 -4.74
N ILE A 123 0.97 12.52 -4.08
CA ILE A 123 2.27 12.34 -3.43
C ILE A 123 2.06 12.56 -1.93
N ILE A 124 2.32 11.54 -1.14
CA ILE A 124 2.36 11.62 0.31
C ILE A 124 3.84 11.53 0.71
N GLU A 125 4.37 12.60 1.30
CA GLU A 125 5.75 12.63 1.78
C GLU A 125 5.93 11.73 3.03
N ASP A 126 7.17 11.55 3.49
CA ASP A 126 7.48 10.79 4.70
C ASP A 126 6.80 11.37 5.95
N ASP A 127 6.63 10.54 6.98
CA ASP A 127 6.15 10.97 8.30
C ASP A 127 4.77 11.68 8.24
N VAL A 128 3.82 11.11 7.51
CA VAL A 128 2.44 11.63 7.38
C VAL A 128 1.45 10.69 8.05
N MET A 129 0.46 11.26 8.72
CA MET A 129 -0.70 10.54 9.24
C MET A 129 -1.97 11.04 8.55
N ILE A 130 -2.78 10.12 8.02
CA ILE A 130 -4.10 10.42 7.44
C ILE A 130 -5.17 9.79 8.33
N GLY A 131 -6.11 10.62 8.79
CA GLY A 131 -7.23 10.15 9.61
C GLY A 131 -8.21 9.29 8.81
N ALA A 132 -8.90 8.39 9.52
CA ALA A 132 -9.87 7.48 8.91
C ALA A 132 -10.96 8.19 8.10
N GLY A 133 -11.46 7.53 7.04
CA GLY A 133 -12.54 8.06 6.19
C GLY A 133 -12.16 9.27 5.34
N SER A 134 -10.89 9.54 5.16
CA SER A 134 -10.42 10.68 4.35
C SER A 134 -10.47 10.38 2.86
N LEU A 135 -10.62 11.44 2.05
CA LEU A 135 -10.47 11.41 0.59
C LEU A 135 -9.30 12.31 0.17
N VAL A 136 -8.29 11.73 -0.44
CA VAL A 136 -7.17 12.47 -1.05
C VAL A 136 -7.39 12.56 -2.55
N PRO A 137 -7.83 13.72 -3.07
CA PRO A 137 -8.14 13.88 -4.50
C PRO A 137 -6.87 13.84 -5.36
N PRO A 138 -7.00 13.58 -6.68
CA PRO A 138 -5.86 13.41 -7.58
C PRO A 138 -4.89 14.59 -7.56
N ARG A 139 -3.60 14.29 -7.73
CA ARG A 139 -2.48 15.25 -7.83
C ARG A 139 -2.23 16.09 -6.58
N LYS A 140 -2.84 15.75 -5.46
CA LYS A 140 -2.58 16.43 -4.19
C LYS A 140 -1.23 15.99 -3.61
N VAL A 141 -0.51 16.95 -3.00
CA VAL A 141 0.73 16.70 -2.27
C VAL A 141 0.46 16.86 -0.78
N LEU A 142 0.71 15.84 0.01
CA LEU A 142 0.64 15.88 1.47
C LEU A 142 2.06 15.99 2.03
N LYS A 143 2.35 17.12 2.67
CA LYS A 143 3.67 17.45 3.20
C LYS A 143 3.99 16.68 4.47
N SER A 144 5.27 16.34 4.62
CA SER A 144 5.84 15.62 5.76
C SER A 144 5.53 16.28 7.11
N GLY A 145 5.32 15.45 8.12
CA GLY A 145 5.22 15.88 9.52
C GLY A 145 3.83 16.38 9.95
N TYR A 146 2.78 16.11 9.16
CA TYR A 146 1.43 16.62 9.45
C TYR A 146 0.38 15.52 9.53
N LEU A 147 -0.68 15.81 10.31
CA LEU A 147 -1.95 15.12 10.30
C LEU A 147 -2.88 15.73 9.24
N TYR A 148 -3.46 14.86 8.41
CA TYR A 148 -4.46 15.21 7.41
C TYR A 148 -5.76 14.48 7.69
N VAL A 149 -6.92 15.16 7.58
CA VAL A 149 -8.25 14.57 7.80
C VAL A 149 -9.27 15.20 6.87
N GLY A 150 -10.27 14.46 6.48
CA GLY A 150 -11.48 14.97 5.81
C GLY A 150 -11.69 14.49 4.38
N SER A 151 -12.83 14.85 3.83
CA SER A 151 -13.26 14.53 2.46
C SER A 151 -13.84 15.78 1.78
N PRO A 152 -13.04 16.50 0.97
CA PRO A 152 -11.61 16.26 0.67
C PRO A 152 -10.69 16.54 1.86
N VAL A 153 -9.53 15.88 1.87
CA VAL A 153 -8.54 15.96 2.95
C VAL A 153 -7.98 17.39 3.13
N GLN A 154 -7.82 17.79 4.40
CA GLN A 154 -7.20 19.06 4.80
C GLN A 154 -6.04 18.80 5.77
N GLN A 155 -4.99 19.63 5.70
CA GLN A 155 -3.93 19.66 6.69
C GLN A 155 -4.48 20.25 8.01
N VAL A 156 -4.39 19.49 9.10
CA VAL A 156 -4.96 19.89 10.40
C VAL A 156 -3.93 20.55 11.31
N ARG A 157 -2.81 19.87 11.55
CA ARG A 157 -1.75 20.30 12.45
C ARG A 157 -0.48 19.48 12.26
N PRO A 158 0.67 19.94 12.78
CA PRO A 158 1.86 19.10 12.90
C PRO A 158 1.57 17.84 13.74
N LEU A 159 2.28 16.75 13.44
CA LEU A 159 2.29 15.55 14.27
C LEU A 159 2.99 15.84 15.60
N THR A 160 2.44 15.31 16.68
CA THR A 160 3.11 15.27 17.98
C THR A 160 4.27 14.27 17.97
N ASP A 161 5.22 14.36 18.90
CA ASP A 161 6.33 13.40 19.01
C ASP A 161 5.83 11.97 19.27
N LYS A 162 4.72 11.81 20.00
CA LYS A 162 4.06 10.52 20.21
C LYS A 162 3.52 9.92 18.91
N GLU A 163 2.90 10.74 18.07
CA GLU A 163 2.39 10.30 16.76
C GLU A 163 3.53 9.93 15.82
N LYS A 164 4.61 10.72 15.77
CA LYS A 164 5.80 10.39 14.97
C LYS A 164 6.44 9.07 15.42
N ALA A 165 6.55 8.83 16.72
CA ALA A 165 7.05 7.57 17.25
C ALA A 165 6.09 6.39 16.98
N PHE A 166 4.79 6.65 16.88
CA PHE A 166 3.78 5.64 16.59
C PHE A 166 3.83 5.12 15.15
N LEU A 167 4.24 5.93 14.18
CA LEU A 167 4.28 5.53 12.76
C LEU A 167 5.13 4.27 12.52
N PRO A 168 6.44 4.24 12.85
CA PRO A 168 7.24 3.04 12.69
C PRO A 168 6.82 1.92 13.65
N TYR A 169 6.37 2.25 14.85
CA TYR A 169 5.86 1.27 15.82
C TYR A 169 4.68 0.48 15.25
N SER A 170 3.72 1.16 14.62
CA SER A 170 2.56 0.51 14.02
C SER A 170 2.98 -0.53 12.96
N ALA A 171 3.88 -0.15 12.05
CA ALA A 171 4.39 -1.05 11.03
C ALA A 171 5.12 -2.26 11.64
N GLN A 172 6.04 -2.03 12.58
CA GLN A 172 6.79 -3.08 13.26
C GLN A 172 5.89 -4.02 14.08
N ASN A 173 4.79 -3.50 14.63
CA ASN A 173 3.80 -4.34 15.31
C ASN A 173 3.13 -5.32 14.34
N TYR A 174 2.80 -4.90 13.12
CA TYR A 174 2.25 -5.78 12.10
C TYR A 174 3.24 -6.83 11.62
N VAL A 175 4.55 -6.52 11.54
CA VAL A 175 5.59 -7.54 11.30
C VAL A 175 5.54 -8.62 12.37
N LYS A 176 5.53 -8.24 13.65
CA LYS A 176 5.44 -9.20 14.77
C LYS A 176 4.16 -10.02 14.76
N VAL A 177 3.03 -9.38 14.45
CA VAL A 177 1.74 -10.09 14.39
C VAL A 177 1.74 -11.09 13.23
N SER A 178 2.26 -10.73 12.06
CA SER A 178 2.32 -11.62 10.90
C SER A 178 3.19 -12.86 11.15
N ASP A 179 4.22 -12.77 12.00
CA ASP A 179 5.06 -13.92 12.35
C ASP A 179 4.29 -15.04 13.08
N ASN A 180 3.16 -14.71 13.72
CA ASN A 180 2.28 -15.71 14.35
C ASN A 180 1.35 -16.42 13.37
N TYR A 181 1.27 -15.94 12.11
CA TYR A 181 0.45 -16.51 11.05
C TYR A 181 1.27 -17.34 10.04
N LYS A 182 2.59 -17.23 10.08
CA LYS A 182 3.54 -18.03 9.28
C LYS A 182 3.75 -19.38 9.93
#